data_0be1b7a9ddcf46188e3992685bd6e47e
#
_entry.id   0be1b7a9ddcf46188e3992685bd6e47e
#
_cell.length_a   1.000
_cell.length_b   1.000
_cell.length_c   1.000
_cell.angle_alpha   90.00
_cell.angle_beta   90.00
_cell.angle_gamma   90.00
#
_symmetry.space_group_name_H-M   'P 1'
#
loop_
_entity.id
_entity.type
_entity.pdbx_description
1 polymer ?
#
loop_
_entity_poly.entity_id
_entity_poly.type
_entity_poly.pdbx_seq_one_letter_code
_entity_poly.pdbx_strand_id
1 'polypeptide(L)'
;MTNPSQSHSPIKFVALYTRVLKMLGSDRKLGWMLAIANVVLAMAMFAEPILFGLVIDTLSRASLDDPAGIWPKLAPLLLTWVGFGLFTISCGAVIALFADRLSHRRRHIVLRDYFEHVLQLPLAQQADTHSGRLMKTMLQGTDALWWLWLSFFRDHLAAAVSLIVLVPVALYINWRLALVLIVLCIVFVGLTHFILRKTQVLQQQVEGHHSDLAEQASDTLGNIALVQSFARIEHEVSALKDISQRVLGAQMPVLSWWALVNVLTRSSTTLSILCIVALGAWLFTKGLTTVGAIVTFISFSGMVIMRLEQIVGFVHRLAMEAPRLQEFFHILDTESSIHDGPHAIDLGRVRGAIAFENVTFAYDKKHPAVKGLSFALKPGATIALVGASGAGKSTALSLLYRAFDPQSGRITVDGHDIRDLQLGALRSNIGVVFQEALLFNRSIADNLKVGMPEATEAQLREACASAQALEFIVQHPQGFDTKIGERGRALSGGERQRLSIARVLLKNPPILILDEATSALDSATETKLLQALDAVTKDRSTLVIAHRLATIRKADTILVMDHGTIVEAGSFDELYAQDGRFTQLVKEQFSDASGQFIS
;
A
#
# COMPACT_ATOMS: atom_id res chain seq x y z
N MET A 1 7.03 -23.46 3.47
CA MET A 1 5.99 -23.98 4.39
C MET A 1 5.91 -23.03 5.57
N THR A 2 5.21 -21.94 5.43
CA THR A 2 4.94 -20.96 6.48
C THR A 2 3.62 -21.34 7.13
N ASN A 3 3.68 -21.48 8.44
CA ASN A 3 2.63 -21.94 9.35
C ASN A 3 1.41 -20.97 9.31
N PRO A 4 0.18 -21.37 8.95
CA PRO A 4 -0.98 -20.49 8.87
C PRO A 4 -1.74 -20.40 10.21
N SER A 5 -1.03 -20.22 11.33
CA SER A 5 -1.67 -20.04 12.64
C SER A 5 -1.16 -18.78 13.35
N GLN A 6 -1.27 -17.61 12.71
CA GLN A 6 -1.37 -16.38 13.46
C GLN A 6 -2.83 -16.24 13.88
N SER A 7 -3.11 -16.61 15.13
CA SER A 7 -4.37 -16.33 15.82
C SER A 7 -4.65 -14.82 15.73
N HIS A 8 -5.51 -14.43 14.80
CA HIS A 8 -6.01 -13.07 14.73
C HIS A 8 -6.78 -12.77 16.02
N SER A 9 -6.18 -11.99 16.90
CA SER A 9 -6.90 -11.39 18.02
C SER A 9 -8.16 -10.70 17.49
N PRO A 10 -9.31 -10.81 18.17
CA PRO A 10 -10.55 -10.22 17.70
C PRO A 10 -10.35 -8.74 17.38
N ILE A 11 -10.69 -8.35 16.15
CA ILE A 11 -10.50 -6.99 15.66
C ILE A 11 -11.27 -6.05 16.58
N LYS A 12 -10.56 -5.19 17.30
CA LYS A 12 -11.18 -4.14 18.11
C LYS A 12 -11.62 -3.02 17.15
N PHE A 13 -12.78 -3.17 16.52
CA PHE A 13 -13.33 -2.22 15.53
C PHE A 13 -13.30 -0.77 16.02
N VAL A 14 -13.59 -0.54 17.30
CA VAL A 14 -13.57 0.80 17.90
C VAL A 14 -12.15 1.38 17.87
N ALA A 15 -11.12 0.59 18.19
CA ALA A 15 -9.74 1.05 18.17
C ALA A 15 -9.28 1.35 16.73
N LEU A 16 -9.61 0.47 15.78
CA LEU A 16 -9.32 0.68 14.36
C LEU A 16 -9.97 1.97 13.85
N TYR A 17 -11.25 2.14 14.15
CA TYR A 17 -11.99 3.32 13.72
C TYR A 17 -11.50 4.63 14.37
N THR A 18 -11.15 4.58 15.66
CA THR A 18 -10.53 5.71 16.35
C THR A 18 -9.21 6.10 15.70
N ARG A 19 -8.42 5.12 15.25
CA ARG A 19 -7.18 5.37 14.52
C ARG A 19 -7.44 6.05 13.17
N VAL A 20 -8.44 5.58 12.42
CA VAL A 20 -8.86 6.20 11.15
C VAL A 20 -9.25 7.68 11.35
N LEU A 21 -10.01 7.98 12.41
CA LEU A 21 -10.39 9.37 12.72
C LEU A 21 -9.19 10.22 13.17
N LYS A 22 -8.22 9.65 13.90
CA LYS A 22 -6.98 10.37 14.26
C LYS A 22 -6.16 10.78 13.05
N MET A 23 -6.21 10.03 11.95
CA MET A 23 -5.52 10.36 10.70
C MET A 23 -6.10 11.59 9.97
N LEU A 24 -7.20 12.17 10.43
CA LEU A 24 -7.68 13.47 9.93
C LEU A 24 -6.64 14.59 10.14
N GLY A 25 -5.71 14.44 11.09
CA GLY A 25 -4.57 15.35 11.30
C GLY A 25 -4.98 16.82 11.38
N SER A 26 -4.45 17.65 10.48
CA SER A 26 -4.73 19.09 10.41
C SER A 26 -6.19 19.44 10.08
N ASP A 27 -6.94 18.53 9.43
CA ASP A 27 -8.33 18.77 9.01
C ASP A 27 -9.37 18.46 10.11
N ARG A 28 -8.94 18.20 11.36
CA ARG A 28 -9.84 17.93 12.50
C ARG A 28 -10.86 19.04 12.72
N LYS A 29 -10.49 20.32 12.48
CA LYS A 29 -11.42 21.46 12.62
C LYS A 29 -12.59 21.33 11.66
N LEU A 30 -12.32 21.00 10.39
CA LEU A 30 -13.37 20.77 9.39
C LEU A 30 -14.22 19.54 9.77
N GLY A 31 -13.60 18.47 10.26
CA GLY A 31 -14.31 17.30 10.76
C GLY A 31 -15.29 17.64 11.90
N TRP A 32 -14.90 18.48 12.85
CA TRP A 32 -15.79 18.96 13.93
C TRP A 32 -16.92 19.83 13.40
N MET A 33 -16.64 20.75 12.43
CA MET A 33 -17.68 21.56 11.80
C MET A 33 -18.73 20.68 11.10
N LEU A 34 -18.27 19.65 10.36
CA LEU A 34 -19.17 18.68 9.72
C LEU A 34 -19.95 17.86 10.75
N ALA A 35 -19.36 17.50 11.88
CA ALA A 35 -20.05 16.81 12.95
C ALA A 35 -21.18 17.66 13.54
N ILE A 36 -20.94 18.93 13.83
CA ILE A 36 -21.96 19.86 14.34
C ILE A 36 -23.06 20.07 13.29
N ALA A 37 -22.70 20.27 12.02
CA ALA A 37 -23.66 20.43 10.93
C ALA A 37 -24.57 19.20 10.78
N ASN A 38 -24.01 17.98 10.94
CA ASN A 38 -24.79 16.72 10.94
C ASN A 38 -25.75 16.63 12.13
N VAL A 39 -25.37 17.11 13.31
CA VAL A 39 -26.28 17.16 14.46
C VAL A 39 -27.46 18.09 14.17
N VAL A 40 -27.19 19.28 13.63
CA VAL A 40 -28.23 20.24 13.25
C VAL A 40 -29.14 19.66 12.16
N LEU A 41 -28.55 19.04 11.13
CA LEU A 41 -29.32 18.38 10.07
C LEU A 41 -30.20 17.26 10.61
N ALA A 42 -29.65 16.41 11.48
CA ALA A 42 -30.40 15.32 12.10
C ALA A 42 -31.60 15.81 12.91
N MET A 43 -31.47 16.90 13.66
CA MET A 43 -32.58 17.52 14.38
C MET A 43 -33.64 18.11 13.42
N ALA A 44 -33.22 18.79 12.36
CA ALA A 44 -34.10 19.37 11.37
C ALA A 44 -34.95 18.34 10.60
N MET A 45 -34.41 17.13 10.41
CA MET A 45 -35.12 16.03 9.72
C MET A 45 -36.40 15.57 10.44
N PHE A 46 -36.52 15.81 11.74
CA PHE A 46 -37.76 15.50 12.48
C PHE A 46 -38.88 16.48 12.23
N ALA A 47 -38.59 17.68 11.74
CA ALA A 47 -39.60 18.67 11.45
C ALA A 47 -40.61 18.21 10.39
N GLU A 48 -40.15 17.47 9.37
CA GLU A 48 -41.02 17.02 8.28
C GLU A 48 -42.12 16.07 8.74
N PRO A 49 -41.86 14.95 9.44
CA PRO A 49 -42.92 14.06 9.96
C PRO A 49 -43.85 14.76 10.95
N ILE A 50 -43.31 15.65 11.79
CA ILE A 50 -44.09 16.36 12.80
C ILE A 50 -45.02 17.37 12.11
N LEU A 51 -44.51 18.18 11.17
CA LEU A 51 -45.29 19.14 10.42
C LEU A 51 -46.37 18.45 9.59
N PHE A 52 -46.04 17.31 8.98
CA PHE A 52 -47.04 16.50 8.27
C PHE A 52 -48.18 16.07 9.20
N GLY A 53 -47.85 15.58 10.40
CA GLY A 53 -48.85 15.24 11.41
C GLY A 53 -49.72 16.46 11.81
N LEU A 54 -49.11 17.63 12.03
CA LEU A 54 -49.84 18.84 12.37
C LEU A 54 -50.77 19.31 11.23
N VAL A 55 -50.35 19.18 9.97
CA VAL A 55 -51.20 19.44 8.79
C VAL A 55 -52.40 18.52 8.79
N ILE A 56 -52.19 17.19 9.02
CA ILE A 56 -53.31 16.21 9.11
C ILE A 56 -54.27 16.55 10.26
N ASP A 57 -53.74 16.95 11.43
CA ASP A 57 -54.60 17.34 12.57
C ASP A 57 -55.40 18.61 12.27
N THR A 58 -54.80 19.55 11.55
CA THR A 58 -55.49 20.80 11.13
C THR A 58 -56.62 20.48 10.15
N LEU A 59 -56.37 19.60 9.18
CA LEU A 59 -57.37 19.16 8.21
C LEU A 59 -58.49 18.33 8.85
N SER A 60 -58.14 17.42 9.78
CA SER A 60 -59.12 16.57 10.43
C SER A 60 -60.07 17.28 11.39
N ARG A 61 -59.67 18.48 11.88
CA ARG A 61 -60.50 19.32 12.75
C ARG A 61 -61.25 20.40 11.97
N ALA A 62 -61.06 20.47 10.67
CA ALA A 62 -61.71 21.45 9.83
C ALA A 62 -63.22 21.17 9.74
N SER A 63 -64.04 22.19 9.94
CA SER A 63 -65.47 22.13 9.67
C SER A 63 -65.70 22.16 8.15
N LEU A 64 -66.57 21.30 7.65
CA LEU A 64 -67.00 21.31 6.26
C LEU A 64 -67.81 22.59 5.90
N ASP A 65 -68.32 23.28 6.93
CA ASP A 65 -69.16 24.45 6.76
C ASP A 65 -68.39 25.78 6.57
N ASP A 66 -67.06 25.84 6.89
CA ASP A 66 -66.22 27.00 6.66
C ASP A 66 -64.82 26.60 6.08
N PRO A 67 -64.74 26.29 4.77
CA PRO A 67 -63.48 25.93 4.12
C PRO A 67 -62.45 27.08 4.11
N ALA A 68 -62.85 28.36 4.18
CA ALA A 68 -61.97 29.52 4.14
C ALA A 68 -61.20 29.71 5.46
N GLY A 69 -61.77 29.31 6.59
CA GLY A 69 -61.18 29.38 7.93
C GLY A 69 -59.99 28.49 8.17
N ILE A 70 -59.72 27.49 7.27
CA ILE A 70 -58.57 26.59 7.38
C ILE A 70 -57.25 27.25 7.00
N TRP A 71 -57.26 28.06 5.95
CA TRP A 71 -56.05 28.64 5.35
C TRP A 71 -55.17 29.45 6.30
N PRO A 72 -55.70 30.27 7.20
CA PRO A 72 -54.88 31.00 8.18
C PRO A 72 -54.05 30.08 9.10
N LYS A 73 -54.50 28.84 9.35
CA LYS A 73 -53.81 27.84 10.17
C LYS A 73 -52.90 26.92 9.33
N LEU A 74 -53.33 26.61 8.12
CA LEU A 74 -52.64 25.67 7.23
C LEU A 74 -51.44 26.32 6.53
N ALA A 75 -51.60 27.57 6.03
CA ALA A 75 -50.56 28.25 5.27
C ALA A 75 -49.24 28.40 6.05
N PRO A 76 -49.20 28.83 7.33
CA PRO A 76 -47.94 28.89 8.07
C PRO A 76 -47.28 27.53 8.28
N LEU A 77 -48.04 26.44 8.46
CA LEU A 77 -47.51 25.07 8.58
C LEU A 77 -46.84 24.62 7.26
N LEU A 78 -47.49 24.89 6.13
CA LEU A 78 -46.94 24.56 4.80
C LEU A 78 -45.68 25.37 4.49
N LEU A 79 -45.69 26.69 4.78
CA LEU A 79 -44.54 27.56 4.62
C LEU A 79 -43.36 27.10 5.50
N THR A 80 -43.64 26.72 6.76
CA THR A 80 -42.63 26.18 7.67
C THR A 80 -42.07 24.85 7.14
N TRP A 81 -42.91 23.98 6.60
CA TRP A 81 -42.47 22.72 6.00
C TRP A 81 -41.56 22.95 4.79
N VAL A 82 -41.96 23.86 3.87
CA VAL A 82 -41.08 24.24 2.74
C VAL A 82 -39.76 24.81 3.24
N GLY A 83 -39.76 25.66 4.28
CA GLY A 83 -38.56 26.23 4.87
C GLY A 83 -37.62 25.17 5.43
N PHE A 84 -38.13 24.23 6.22
CA PHE A 84 -37.34 23.07 6.74
C PHE A 84 -36.89 22.16 5.63
N GLY A 85 -37.70 21.89 4.61
CA GLY A 85 -37.34 21.07 3.45
C GLY A 85 -36.17 21.68 2.67
N LEU A 86 -36.27 22.99 2.34
CA LEU A 86 -35.16 23.69 1.67
C LEU A 86 -33.89 23.76 2.53
N PHE A 87 -34.04 23.94 3.86
CA PHE A 87 -32.92 23.93 4.78
C PHE A 87 -32.24 22.57 4.82
N THR A 88 -32.97 21.46 4.96
CA THR A 88 -32.39 20.10 5.03
C THR A 88 -31.71 19.70 3.72
N ILE A 89 -32.30 20.05 2.57
CA ILE A 89 -31.68 19.80 1.25
C ILE A 89 -30.39 20.60 1.11
N SER A 90 -30.43 21.91 1.40
CA SER A 90 -29.25 22.79 1.26
C SER A 90 -28.14 22.40 2.23
N CYS A 91 -28.48 22.16 3.50
CA CYS A 91 -27.53 21.72 4.53
C CYS A 91 -26.92 20.36 4.17
N GLY A 92 -27.74 19.41 3.73
CA GLY A 92 -27.27 18.10 3.26
C GLY A 92 -26.32 18.20 2.07
N ALA A 93 -26.63 19.05 1.09
CA ALA A 93 -25.76 19.28 -0.07
C ALA A 93 -24.41 19.89 0.33
N VAL A 94 -24.43 20.86 1.25
CA VAL A 94 -23.19 21.49 1.77
C VAL A 94 -22.35 20.47 2.54
N ILE A 95 -22.98 19.69 3.43
CA ILE A 95 -22.29 18.62 4.18
C ILE A 95 -21.66 17.62 3.21
N ALA A 96 -22.40 17.14 2.21
CA ALA A 96 -21.90 16.20 1.22
C ALA A 96 -20.68 16.77 0.48
N LEU A 97 -20.76 18.01 -0.01
CA LEU A 97 -19.67 18.66 -0.72
C LEU A 97 -18.38 18.78 0.12
N PHE A 98 -18.52 19.21 1.39
CA PHE A 98 -17.35 19.35 2.26
C PHE A 98 -16.82 18.00 2.76
N ALA A 99 -17.68 17.00 2.97
CA ALA A 99 -17.27 15.63 3.28
C ALA A 99 -16.50 15.00 2.12
N ASP A 100 -16.97 15.18 0.87
CA ASP A 100 -16.27 14.72 -0.34
C ASP A 100 -14.88 15.39 -0.45
N ARG A 101 -14.81 16.71 -0.33
CA ARG A 101 -13.54 17.45 -0.38
C ARG A 101 -12.55 16.99 0.70
N LEU A 102 -13.03 16.83 1.94
CA LEU A 102 -12.21 16.34 3.06
C LEU A 102 -11.65 14.96 2.77
N SER A 103 -12.50 14.02 2.36
CA SER A 103 -12.15 12.63 2.14
C SER A 103 -11.16 12.46 0.98
N HIS A 104 -11.37 13.14 -0.16
CA HIS A 104 -10.46 13.13 -1.29
C HIS A 104 -9.11 13.76 -0.95
N ARG A 105 -9.10 14.93 -0.30
CA ARG A 105 -7.85 15.59 0.11
C ARG A 105 -7.03 14.69 1.04
N ARG A 106 -7.68 14.07 2.02
CA ARG A 106 -7.02 13.16 2.97
C ARG A 106 -6.49 11.90 2.31
N ARG A 107 -7.25 11.32 1.39
CA ARG A 107 -6.79 10.19 0.60
C ARG A 107 -5.45 10.46 -0.08
N HIS A 108 -5.31 11.60 -0.76
CA HIS A 108 -4.06 11.96 -1.44
C HIS A 108 -2.89 12.21 -0.49
N ILE A 109 -3.13 12.84 0.67
CA ILE A 109 -2.10 13.07 1.68
C ILE A 109 -1.60 11.73 2.22
N VAL A 110 -2.52 10.84 2.63
CA VAL A 110 -2.17 9.54 3.19
C VAL A 110 -1.51 8.63 2.15
N LEU A 111 -1.94 8.70 0.88
CA LEU A 111 -1.29 7.98 -0.22
C LEU A 111 0.18 8.39 -0.35
N ARG A 112 0.45 9.70 -0.34
CA ARG A 112 1.81 10.23 -0.42
C ARG A 112 2.65 9.81 0.79
N ASP A 113 2.12 9.98 1.99
CA ASP A 113 2.81 9.67 3.24
C ASP A 113 3.13 8.15 3.33
N TYR A 114 2.20 7.30 2.90
CA TYR A 114 2.43 5.85 2.79
C TYR A 114 3.53 5.52 1.77
N PHE A 115 3.48 6.13 0.59
CA PHE A 115 4.46 5.90 -0.47
C PHE A 115 5.86 6.32 -0.01
N GLU A 116 5.99 7.49 0.62
CA GLU A 116 7.23 7.97 1.20
C GLU A 116 7.77 7.00 2.26
N HIS A 117 6.90 6.54 3.17
CA HIS A 117 7.26 5.56 4.19
C HIS A 117 7.78 4.24 3.58
N VAL A 118 7.08 3.69 2.58
CA VAL A 118 7.49 2.44 1.90
C VAL A 118 8.85 2.59 1.22
N LEU A 119 9.15 3.75 0.63
CA LEU A 119 10.46 4.01 0.02
C LEU A 119 11.61 4.06 1.05
N GLN A 120 11.30 4.39 2.30
CA GLN A 120 12.27 4.45 3.40
C GLN A 120 12.47 3.09 4.11
N LEU A 121 11.61 2.10 3.83
CA LEU A 121 11.76 0.76 4.41
C LEU A 121 13.01 0.06 3.86
N PRO A 122 13.75 -0.71 4.70
CA PRO A 122 14.91 -1.46 4.28
C PRO A 122 14.59 -2.47 3.19
N LEU A 123 15.57 -2.71 2.30
CA LEU A 123 15.44 -3.70 1.22
C LEU A 123 15.13 -5.12 1.71
N ALA A 124 15.56 -5.48 2.93
CA ALA A 124 15.24 -6.76 3.56
C ALA A 124 13.74 -7.00 3.67
N GLN A 125 13.00 -5.99 4.11
CA GLN A 125 11.54 -6.08 4.28
C GLN A 125 10.81 -5.99 2.93
N GLN A 126 11.43 -5.35 1.93
CA GLN A 126 10.89 -5.30 0.57
C GLN A 126 11.10 -6.62 -0.19
N ALA A 127 12.18 -7.37 0.09
CA ALA A 127 12.47 -8.66 -0.55
C ALA A 127 11.41 -9.73 -0.22
N ASP A 128 10.91 -9.74 1.02
CA ASP A 128 9.85 -10.66 1.47
C ASP A 128 8.46 -10.23 0.97
N THR A 129 8.31 -8.99 0.52
CA THR A 129 7.01 -8.43 0.12
C THR A 129 7.09 -7.98 -1.34
N HIS A 130 6.43 -8.70 -2.24
CA HIS A 130 6.37 -8.35 -3.67
C HIS A 130 5.86 -6.91 -3.85
N SER A 131 6.50 -6.12 -4.71
CA SER A 131 6.13 -4.72 -5.00
C SER A 131 4.65 -4.55 -5.37
N GLY A 132 4.07 -5.56 -6.08
CA GLY A 132 2.66 -5.61 -6.40
C GLY A 132 1.75 -5.68 -5.16
N ARG A 133 2.16 -6.39 -4.10
CA ARG A 133 1.44 -6.45 -2.83
C ARG A 133 1.48 -5.11 -2.11
N LEU A 134 2.63 -4.46 -2.04
CA LEU A 134 2.76 -3.12 -1.45
C LEU A 134 1.88 -2.09 -2.17
N MET A 135 1.88 -2.08 -3.50
CA MET A 135 1.02 -1.23 -4.32
C MET A 135 -0.47 -1.52 -4.09
N LYS A 136 -0.86 -2.80 -4.08
CA LYS A 136 -2.23 -3.24 -3.79
C LYS A 136 -2.67 -2.76 -2.40
N THR A 137 -1.86 -3.00 -1.36
CA THR A 137 -2.17 -2.60 0.02
C THR A 137 -2.27 -1.08 0.15
N MET A 138 -1.39 -0.33 -0.51
CA MET A 138 -1.44 1.13 -0.57
C MET A 138 -2.77 1.64 -1.17
N LEU A 139 -3.14 1.15 -2.36
CA LEU A 139 -4.34 1.61 -3.05
C LEU A 139 -5.60 1.18 -2.31
N GLN A 140 -5.71 -0.08 -1.90
CA GLN A 140 -6.88 -0.59 -1.19
C GLN A 140 -7.04 0.04 0.20
N GLY A 141 -5.94 0.22 0.94
CA GLY A 141 -5.97 0.86 2.25
C GLY A 141 -6.39 2.33 2.18
N THR A 142 -5.86 3.09 1.21
CA THR A 142 -6.26 4.49 1.01
C THR A 142 -7.69 4.63 0.50
N ASP A 143 -8.20 3.69 -0.30
CA ASP A 143 -9.60 3.65 -0.73
C ASP A 143 -10.55 3.32 0.43
N ALA A 144 -10.18 2.37 1.28
CA ALA A 144 -10.92 2.05 2.49
C ALA A 144 -11.00 3.26 3.45
N LEU A 145 -9.89 3.97 3.66
CA LEU A 145 -9.85 5.20 4.46
C LEU A 145 -10.73 6.30 3.87
N TRP A 146 -10.63 6.55 2.57
CA TRP A 146 -11.45 7.52 1.86
C TRP A 146 -12.93 7.24 2.05
N TRP A 147 -13.35 5.99 1.82
CA TRP A 147 -14.74 5.60 1.98
C TRP A 147 -15.22 5.75 3.43
N LEU A 148 -14.40 5.38 4.43
CA LEU A 148 -14.75 5.50 5.84
C LEU A 148 -14.96 6.96 6.26
N TRP A 149 -14.10 7.89 5.84
CA TRP A 149 -14.28 9.32 6.14
C TRP A 149 -15.51 9.89 5.44
N LEU A 150 -15.66 9.56 4.14
CA LEU A 150 -16.80 10.04 3.34
C LEU A 150 -18.12 9.58 3.96
N SER A 151 -18.29 8.29 4.14
CA SER A 151 -19.55 7.71 4.62
C SER A 151 -19.88 8.13 6.06
N PHE A 152 -18.85 8.29 6.92
CA PHE A 152 -19.04 8.76 8.27
C PHE A 152 -19.68 10.15 8.31
N PHE A 153 -19.04 11.12 7.65
CA PHE A 153 -19.51 12.49 7.69
C PHE A 153 -20.74 12.77 6.83
N ARG A 154 -20.96 11.98 5.77
CA ARG A 154 -22.07 12.16 4.86
C ARG A 154 -23.36 11.48 5.33
N ASP A 155 -23.26 10.24 5.84
CA ASP A 155 -24.43 9.40 6.04
C ASP A 155 -24.57 8.91 7.49
N HIS A 156 -23.49 8.36 8.10
CA HIS A 156 -23.64 7.57 9.32
C HIS A 156 -23.71 8.40 10.59
N LEU A 157 -23.05 9.54 10.62
CA LEU A 157 -23.12 10.44 11.77
C LEU A 157 -24.54 11.00 11.92
N ALA A 158 -25.14 11.47 10.82
CA ALA A 158 -26.53 11.92 10.83
C ALA A 158 -27.50 10.81 11.22
N ALA A 159 -27.27 9.57 10.72
CA ALA A 159 -28.08 8.41 11.06
C ALA A 159 -28.02 8.08 12.56
N ALA A 160 -26.83 8.04 13.14
CA ALA A 160 -26.64 7.76 14.56
C ALA A 160 -27.27 8.83 15.45
N VAL A 161 -27.03 10.11 15.13
CA VAL A 161 -27.63 11.23 15.87
C VAL A 161 -29.15 11.22 15.75
N SER A 162 -29.69 10.93 14.54
CA SER A 162 -31.15 10.83 14.34
C SER A 162 -31.78 9.77 15.25
N LEU A 163 -31.17 8.59 15.40
CA LEU A 163 -31.70 7.55 16.29
C LEU A 163 -31.67 7.96 17.76
N ILE A 164 -30.60 8.65 18.19
CA ILE A 164 -30.47 9.16 19.57
C ILE A 164 -31.55 10.22 19.86
N VAL A 165 -31.80 11.12 18.91
CA VAL A 165 -32.77 12.23 19.08
C VAL A 165 -34.22 11.74 18.94
N LEU A 166 -34.45 10.72 18.10
CA LEU A 166 -35.79 10.17 17.84
C LEU A 166 -36.50 9.70 19.11
N VAL A 167 -35.79 8.98 19.99
CA VAL A 167 -36.38 8.38 21.18
C VAL A 167 -36.96 9.45 22.13
N PRO A 168 -36.22 10.50 22.55
CA PRO A 168 -36.78 11.59 23.35
C PRO A 168 -37.95 12.32 22.67
N VAL A 169 -37.83 12.60 21.37
CA VAL A 169 -38.88 13.29 20.60
C VAL A 169 -40.16 12.43 20.55
N ALA A 170 -40.05 11.15 20.24
CA ALA A 170 -41.18 10.24 20.22
C ALA A 170 -41.85 10.10 21.61
N LEU A 171 -41.05 9.99 22.68
CA LEU A 171 -41.55 9.92 24.08
C LEU A 171 -42.28 11.20 24.47
N TYR A 172 -41.81 12.37 24.03
CA TYR A 172 -42.44 13.65 24.28
C TYR A 172 -43.83 13.80 23.59
N ILE A 173 -43.93 13.32 22.33
CA ILE A 173 -45.20 13.40 21.57
C ILE A 173 -46.22 12.41 22.15
N ASN A 174 -45.87 11.12 22.27
CA ASN A 174 -46.76 10.11 22.89
C ASN A 174 -45.92 8.90 23.34
N TRP A 175 -45.71 8.73 24.67
CA TRP A 175 -44.88 7.66 25.20
C TRP A 175 -45.41 6.26 24.91
N ARG A 176 -46.75 6.09 24.75
CA ARG A 176 -47.35 4.78 24.47
C ARG A 176 -47.04 4.29 23.05
N LEU A 177 -47.10 5.19 22.08
CA LEU A 177 -46.70 4.91 20.70
C LEU A 177 -45.20 4.79 20.55
N ALA A 178 -44.41 5.56 21.34
CA ALA A 178 -42.95 5.46 21.36
C ALA A 178 -42.46 4.08 21.82
N LEU A 179 -43.15 3.41 22.72
CA LEU A 179 -42.79 2.05 23.13
C LEU A 179 -42.82 1.07 21.94
N VAL A 180 -43.76 1.21 20.99
CA VAL A 180 -43.81 0.37 19.78
C VAL A 180 -42.51 0.58 18.94
N LEU A 181 -42.06 1.83 18.79
CA LEU A 181 -40.81 2.13 18.08
C LEU A 181 -39.59 1.58 18.81
N ILE A 182 -39.53 1.65 20.13
CA ILE A 182 -38.44 1.10 20.95
C ILE A 182 -38.38 -0.41 20.78
N VAL A 183 -39.54 -1.12 20.83
CA VAL A 183 -39.60 -2.58 20.58
C VAL A 183 -39.11 -2.90 19.18
N LEU A 184 -39.51 -2.12 18.17
CA LEU A 184 -39.02 -2.27 16.78
C LEU A 184 -37.49 -2.17 16.73
N CYS A 185 -36.89 -1.14 17.38
CA CYS A 185 -35.42 -1.00 17.45
C CYS A 185 -34.76 -2.23 18.10
N ILE A 186 -35.28 -2.72 19.21
CA ILE A 186 -34.75 -3.89 19.93
C ILE A 186 -34.79 -5.13 19.06
N VAL A 187 -35.95 -5.38 18.41
CA VAL A 187 -36.15 -6.53 17.51
C VAL A 187 -35.17 -6.46 16.34
N PHE A 188 -35.03 -5.27 15.71
CA PHE A 188 -34.11 -5.08 14.60
C PHE A 188 -32.66 -5.33 15.01
N VAL A 189 -32.19 -4.72 16.10
CA VAL A 189 -30.82 -4.89 16.61
C VAL A 189 -30.57 -6.36 16.97
N GLY A 190 -31.52 -7.03 17.61
CA GLY A 190 -31.44 -8.45 17.95
C GLY A 190 -31.32 -9.35 16.74
N LEU A 191 -32.18 -9.16 15.73
CA LEU A 191 -32.13 -9.89 14.45
C LEU A 191 -30.81 -9.68 13.74
N THR A 192 -30.36 -8.43 13.64
CA THR A 192 -29.10 -8.08 13.00
C THR A 192 -27.91 -8.71 13.71
N HIS A 193 -27.86 -8.63 15.03
CA HIS A 193 -26.79 -9.24 15.82
C HIS A 193 -26.73 -10.76 15.64
N PHE A 194 -27.90 -11.43 15.65
CA PHE A 194 -27.99 -12.88 15.43
C PHE A 194 -27.41 -13.26 14.06
N ILE A 195 -27.76 -12.51 13.01
CA ILE A 195 -27.35 -12.84 11.65
C ILE A 195 -25.89 -12.50 11.39
N LEU A 196 -25.39 -11.36 11.90
CA LEU A 196 -23.97 -11.04 11.81
C LEU A 196 -23.11 -12.14 12.40
N ARG A 197 -23.50 -12.71 13.55
CA ARG A 197 -22.78 -13.87 14.13
C ARG A 197 -22.80 -15.10 13.22
N LYS A 198 -23.93 -15.38 12.58
CA LYS A 198 -24.09 -16.54 11.68
C LYS A 198 -23.33 -16.37 10.37
N THR A 199 -23.36 -15.18 9.80
CA THR A 199 -22.73 -14.90 8.49
C THR A 199 -21.24 -14.65 8.60
N GLN A 200 -20.70 -14.27 9.76
CA GLN A 200 -19.27 -13.97 9.93
C GLN A 200 -18.36 -15.15 9.55
N VAL A 201 -18.68 -16.36 10.02
CA VAL A 201 -17.89 -17.57 9.70
C VAL A 201 -18.02 -17.93 8.22
N LEU A 202 -19.24 -17.86 7.67
CA LEU A 202 -19.50 -18.13 6.25
C LEU A 202 -18.77 -17.12 5.36
N GLN A 203 -18.75 -15.85 5.75
CA GLN A 203 -18.05 -14.79 5.01
C GLN A 203 -16.53 -14.99 5.00
N GLN A 204 -15.94 -15.48 6.10
CA GLN A 204 -14.52 -15.84 6.12
C GLN A 204 -14.17 -16.95 5.13
N GLN A 205 -15.07 -17.94 4.96
CA GLN A 205 -14.87 -18.99 3.94
C GLN A 205 -14.94 -18.42 2.52
N VAL A 206 -15.88 -17.52 2.26
CA VAL A 206 -15.99 -16.82 0.97
C VAL A 206 -14.71 -16.04 0.66
N GLU A 207 -14.18 -15.29 1.63
CA GLU A 207 -12.92 -14.52 1.47
C GLU A 207 -11.72 -15.45 1.22
N GLY A 208 -11.65 -16.61 1.89
CA GLY A 208 -10.65 -17.64 1.63
C GLY A 208 -10.68 -18.08 0.17
N HIS A 209 -11.83 -18.47 -0.35
CA HIS A 209 -11.96 -18.90 -1.74
C HIS A 209 -11.74 -17.76 -2.76
N HIS A 210 -12.05 -16.51 -2.40
CA HIS A 210 -11.67 -15.36 -3.24
C HIS A 210 -10.16 -15.15 -3.29
N SER A 211 -9.45 -15.42 -2.19
CA SER A 211 -7.98 -15.37 -2.16
C SER A 211 -7.38 -16.46 -3.04
N ASP A 212 -7.90 -17.71 -2.95
CA ASP A 212 -7.49 -18.82 -3.80
C ASP A 212 -7.70 -18.50 -5.30
N LEU A 213 -8.85 -17.88 -5.63
CA LEU A 213 -9.17 -17.44 -6.99
C LEU A 213 -8.16 -16.39 -7.51
N ALA A 214 -7.85 -15.42 -6.67
CA ALA A 214 -6.91 -14.35 -7.02
C ALA A 214 -5.49 -14.90 -7.17
N GLU A 215 -5.06 -15.83 -6.32
CA GLU A 215 -3.76 -16.49 -6.38
C GLU A 215 -3.62 -17.30 -7.68
N GLN A 216 -4.58 -18.17 -7.98
CA GLN A 216 -4.58 -18.96 -9.21
C GLN A 216 -4.56 -18.08 -10.48
N ALA A 217 -5.41 -17.03 -10.50
CA ALA A 217 -5.44 -16.11 -11.65
C ALA A 217 -4.13 -15.34 -11.81
N SER A 218 -3.52 -14.89 -10.71
CA SER A 218 -2.24 -14.17 -10.72
C SER A 218 -1.10 -15.05 -11.21
N ASP A 219 -1.04 -16.31 -10.75
CA ASP A 219 -0.01 -17.26 -11.17
C ASP A 219 -0.15 -17.59 -12.65
N THR A 220 -1.34 -17.93 -13.12
CA THR A 220 -1.63 -18.22 -14.52
C THR A 220 -1.28 -17.05 -15.44
N LEU A 221 -1.68 -15.80 -15.08
CA LEU A 221 -1.37 -14.60 -15.85
C LEU A 221 0.13 -14.25 -15.80
N GLY A 222 0.80 -14.49 -14.66
CA GLY A 222 2.24 -14.29 -14.52
C GLY A 222 3.06 -15.22 -15.41
N ASN A 223 2.52 -16.42 -15.72
CA ASN A 223 3.15 -17.45 -16.52
C ASN A 223 2.45 -17.68 -17.87
N ILE A 224 1.82 -16.67 -18.46
CA ILE A 224 0.98 -16.80 -19.67
C ILE A 224 1.75 -17.42 -20.85
N ALA A 225 3.04 -17.09 -21.02
CA ALA A 225 3.87 -17.66 -22.06
C ALA A 225 4.05 -19.17 -21.88
N LEU A 226 4.19 -19.64 -20.62
CA LEU A 226 4.26 -21.07 -20.29
C LEU A 226 2.93 -21.76 -20.60
N VAL A 227 1.81 -21.19 -20.17
CA VAL A 227 0.48 -21.74 -20.43
C VAL A 227 0.21 -21.88 -21.93
N GLN A 228 0.58 -20.86 -22.72
CA GLN A 228 0.42 -20.89 -24.18
C GLN A 228 1.36 -21.89 -24.84
N SER A 229 2.64 -21.94 -24.44
CA SER A 229 3.63 -22.84 -25.07
C SER A 229 3.34 -24.32 -24.81
N PHE A 230 2.68 -24.64 -23.70
CA PHE A 230 2.27 -26.00 -23.35
C PHE A 230 0.80 -26.30 -23.71
N ALA A 231 0.10 -25.40 -24.43
CA ALA A 231 -1.30 -25.54 -24.81
C ALA A 231 -2.25 -25.86 -23.63
N ARG A 232 -2.00 -25.26 -22.44
CA ARG A 232 -2.73 -25.56 -21.18
C ARG A 232 -3.90 -24.62 -20.89
N ILE A 233 -4.33 -23.79 -21.86
CA ILE A 233 -5.37 -22.78 -21.66
C ILE A 233 -6.66 -23.39 -21.09
N GLU A 234 -7.17 -24.46 -21.69
CA GLU A 234 -8.42 -25.12 -21.25
C GLU A 234 -8.32 -25.67 -19.81
N HIS A 235 -7.15 -26.19 -19.46
CA HIS A 235 -6.89 -26.71 -18.12
C HIS A 235 -6.93 -25.61 -17.07
N GLU A 236 -6.25 -24.49 -17.31
CA GLU A 236 -6.22 -23.35 -16.40
C GLU A 236 -7.60 -22.69 -16.27
N VAL A 237 -8.34 -22.58 -17.38
CA VAL A 237 -9.72 -22.08 -17.36
C VAL A 237 -10.63 -23.01 -16.55
N SER A 238 -10.47 -24.33 -16.69
CA SER A 238 -11.23 -25.31 -15.90
C SER A 238 -10.92 -25.20 -14.40
N ALA A 239 -9.63 -25.11 -14.03
CA ALA A 239 -9.21 -24.91 -12.64
C ALA A 239 -9.80 -23.63 -12.03
N LEU A 240 -9.78 -22.52 -12.78
CA LEU A 240 -10.38 -21.26 -12.34
C LEU A 240 -11.90 -21.38 -12.19
N LYS A 241 -12.57 -22.10 -13.08
CA LYS A 241 -14.01 -22.38 -13.01
C LYS A 241 -14.37 -23.17 -11.75
N ASP A 242 -13.58 -24.18 -11.39
CA ASP A 242 -13.79 -24.99 -10.19
C ASP A 242 -13.67 -24.17 -8.91
N ILE A 243 -12.68 -23.26 -8.84
CA ILE A 243 -12.55 -22.32 -7.71
C ILE A 243 -13.73 -21.35 -7.69
N SER A 244 -14.13 -20.82 -8.85
CA SER A 244 -15.28 -19.91 -8.96
C SER A 244 -16.59 -20.56 -8.49
N GLN A 245 -16.81 -21.86 -8.79
CA GLN A 245 -17.94 -22.61 -8.29
C GLN A 245 -17.92 -22.78 -6.76
N ARG A 246 -16.74 -22.99 -6.17
CA ARG A 246 -16.58 -23.03 -4.69
C ARG A 246 -16.90 -21.67 -4.06
N VAL A 247 -16.45 -20.56 -4.68
CA VAL A 247 -16.83 -19.21 -4.24
C VAL A 247 -18.35 -19.04 -4.24
N LEU A 248 -19.01 -19.38 -5.36
CA LEU A 248 -20.47 -19.31 -5.46
C LEU A 248 -21.17 -20.18 -4.43
N GLY A 249 -20.70 -21.42 -4.25
CA GLY A 249 -21.26 -22.34 -3.24
C GLY A 249 -21.15 -21.80 -1.81
N ALA A 250 -20.04 -21.16 -1.47
CA ALA A 250 -19.85 -20.53 -0.17
C ALA A 250 -20.66 -19.21 -0.02
N GLN A 251 -20.87 -18.48 -1.12
CA GLN A 251 -21.59 -17.20 -1.12
C GLN A 251 -23.11 -17.38 -0.96
N MET A 252 -23.70 -18.45 -1.54
CA MET A 252 -25.15 -18.67 -1.53
C MET A 252 -25.77 -18.75 -0.13
N PRO A 253 -25.17 -19.44 0.86
CA PRO A 253 -25.69 -19.44 2.24
C PRO A 253 -25.67 -18.03 2.86
N VAL A 254 -24.63 -17.23 2.60
CA VAL A 254 -24.54 -15.84 3.09
C VAL A 254 -25.68 -15.01 2.53
N LEU A 255 -25.91 -15.07 1.21
CA LEU A 255 -27.00 -14.34 0.54
C LEU A 255 -28.36 -14.78 1.05
N SER A 256 -28.56 -16.08 1.30
CA SER A 256 -29.81 -16.61 1.84
C SER A 256 -30.13 -16.08 3.24
N TRP A 257 -29.11 -15.98 4.11
CA TRP A 257 -29.27 -15.34 5.43
C TRP A 257 -29.62 -13.87 5.31
N TRP A 258 -28.98 -13.12 4.41
CA TRP A 258 -29.31 -11.71 4.18
C TRP A 258 -30.70 -11.52 3.58
N ALA A 259 -31.14 -12.39 2.67
CA ALA A 259 -32.49 -12.37 2.16
C ALA A 259 -33.52 -12.60 3.29
N LEU A 260 -33.26 -13.55 4.20
CA LEU A 260 -34.10 -13.78 5.38
C LEU A 260 -34.16 -12.53 6.28
N VAL A 261 -33.02 -11.84 6.52
CA VAL A 261 -33.02 -10.55 7.26
C VAL A 261 -33.96 -9.57 6.62
N ASN A 262 -33.83 -9.35 5.32
CA ASN A 262 -34.65 -8.38 4.61
C ASN A 262 -36.14 -8.68 4.77
N VAL A 263 -36.54 -9.96 4.67
CA VAL A 263 -37.94 -10.39 4.89
C VAL A 263 -38.35 -10.10 6.32
N LEU A 264 -37.56 -10.52 7.32
CA LEU A 264 -37.89 -10.31 8.73
C LEU A 264 -37.97 -8.84 9.11
N THR A 265 -37.04 -8.02 8.61
CA THR A 265 -37.01 -6.56 8.84
C THR A 265 -38.27 -5.90 8.25
N ARG A 266 -38.57 -6.19 6.97
CA ARG A 266 -39.77 -5.63 6.32
C ARG A 266 -41.04 -6.10 7.01
N SER A 267 -41.13 -7.38 7.42
CA SER A 267 -42.26 -7.89 8.18
C SER A 267 -42.41 -7.19 9.53
N SER A 268 -41.31 -7.01 10.26
CA SER A 268 -41.30 -6.27 11.53
C SER A 268 -41.76 -4.81 11.35
N THR A 269 -41.36 -4.15 10.26
CA THR A 269 -41.81 -2.80 9.92
C THR A 269 -43.31 -2.75 9.69
N THR A 270 -43.82 -3.65 8.85
CA THR A 270 -45.26 -3.74 8.56
C THR A 270 -46.06 -4.00 9.83
N LEU A 271 -45.61 -4.96 10.64
CA LEU A 271 -46.25 -5.28 11.92
C LEU A 271 -46.24 -4.07 12.87
N SER A 272 -45.12 -3.34 12.95
CA SER A 272 -45.01 -2.13 13.77
C SER A 272 -45.96 -1.03 13.31
N ILE A 273 -46.10 -0.82 11.99
CA ILE A 273 -47.07 0.13 11.44
C ILE A 273 -48.49 -0.28 11.80
N LEU A 274 -48.82 -1.56 11.65
CA LEU A 274 -50.15 -2.10 12.06
C LEU A 274 -50.39 -1.89 13.55
N CYS A 275 -49.41 -2.17 14.41
CA CYS A 275 -49.50 -1.91 15.84
C CYS A 275 -49.68 -0.42 16.17
N ILE A 276 -48.95 0.48 15.48
CA ILE A 276 -49.08 1.94 15.65
C ILE A 276 -50.48 2.38 15.25
N VAL A 277 -51.03 1.89 14.13
CA VAL A 277 -52.37 2.23 13.68
C VAL A 277 -53.44 1.68 14.65
N ALA A 278 -53.37 0.39 15.04
CA ALA A 278 -54.33 -0.21 15.94
C ALA A 278 -54.31 0.43 17.33
N LEU A 279 -53.15 0.54 17.95
CA LEU A 279 -52.97 1.20 19.24
C LEU A 279 -53.34 2.67 19.17
N GLY A 280 -52.92 3.35 18.10
CA GLY A 280 -53.25 4.76 17.84
C GLY A 280 -54.75 5.01 17.70
N ALA A 281 -55.48 4.17 16.95
CA ALA A 281 -56.92 4.24 16.83
C ALA A 281 -57.62 4.02 18.20
N TRP A 282 -57.15 3.03 18.97
CA TRP A 282 -57.69 2.80 20.33
C TRP A 282 -57.41 4.00 21.26
N LEU A 283 -56.21 4.59 21.23
CA LEU A 283 -55.84 5.79 22.00
C LEU A 283 -56.65 7.01 21.55
N PHE A 284 -56.91 7.15 20.25
CA PHE A 284 -57.72 8.19 19.67
C PHE A 284 -59.18 8.17 20.22
N THR A 285 -59.81 6.97 20.28
CA THR A 285 -61.15 6.84 20.88
C THR A 285 -61.19 7.19 22.36
N LYS A 286 -60.03 7.16 23.04
CA LYS A 286 -59.88 7.62 24.44
C LYS A 286 -59.49 9.08 24.57
N GLY A 287 -59.35 9.84 23.49
CA GLY A 287 -58.87 11.21 23.48
C GLY A 287 -57.42 11.42 23.91
N LEU A 288 -56.60 10.34 23.89
CA LEU A 288 -55.20 10.36 24.36
C LEU A 288 -54.18 10.57 23.25
N THR A 289 -54.61 10.67 22.00
CA THR A 289 -53.77 10.95 20.83
C THR A 289 -54.60 11.60 19.73
N THR A 290 -53.92 12.15 18.70
CA THR A 290 -54.53 12.75 17.52
C THR A 290 -54.26 11.91 16.27
N VAL A 291 -55.02 12.14 15.19
CA VAL A 291 -54.80 11.47 13.90
C VAL A 291 -53.42 11.82 13.35
N GLY A 292 -53.01 13.09 13.47
CA GLY A 292 -51.72 13.57 13.04
C GLY A 292 -50.56 12.96 13.81
N ALA A 293 -50.72 12.73 15.12
CA ALA A 293 -49.75 12.00 15.90
C ALA A 293 -49.56 10.56 15.41
N ILE A 294 -50.62 9.85 15.05
CA ILE A 294 -50.54 8.50 14.48
C ILE A 294 -49.74 8.52 13.18
N VAL A 295 -50.04 9.45 12.29
CA VAL A 295 -49.32 9.61 11.01
C VAL A 295 -47.83 9.94 11.22
N THR A 296 -47.53 10.80 12.20
CA THR A 296 -46.14 11.11 12.61
C THR A 296 -45.39 9.83 13.04
N PHE A 297 -46.00 8.98 13.85
CA PHE A 297 -45.41 7.73 14.31
C PHE A 297 -45.21 6.69 13.20
N ILE A 298 -46.12 6.64 12.19
CA ILE A 298 -45.95 5.82 10.99
C ILE A 298 -44.69 6.28 10.24
N SER A 299 -44.52 7.59 10.04
CA SER A 299 -43.34 8.17 9.39
C SER A 299 -42.07 7.91 10.20
N PHE A 300 -42.11 8.02 11.52
CA PHE A 300 -41.00 7.67 12.41
C PHE A 300 -40.58 6.20 12.30
N SER A 301 -41.56 5.28 12.17
CA SER A 301 -41.27 3.86 11.98
C SER A 301 -40.42 3.61 10.71
N GLY A 302 -40.79 4.22 9.57
CA GLY A 302 -40.02 4.16 8.35
C GLY A 302 -38.61 4.76 8.50
N MET A 303 -38.52 5.91 9.19
CA MET A 303 -37.23 6.58 9.45
C MET A 303 -36.30 5.74 10.32
N VAL A 304 -36.81 5.11 11.39
CA VAL A 304 -36.04 4.20 12.26
C VAL A 304 -35.38 3.10 11.44
N ILE A 305 -36.18 2.39 10.64
CA ILE A 305 -35.67 1.25 9.85
C ILE A 305 -34.57 1.71 8.90
N MET A 306 -34.81 2.78 8.14
CA MET A 306 -33.82 3.32 7.19
C MET A 306 -32.50 3.68 7.90
N ARG A 307 -32.56 4.30 9.08
CA ARG A 307 -31.35 4.68 9.85
C ARG A 307 -30.64 3.45 10.44
N LEU A 308 -31.39 2.48 10.92
CA LEU A 308 -30.80 1.22 11.41
C LEU A 308 -30.13 0.43 10.27
N GLU A 309 -30.76 0.33 9.09
CA GLU A 309 -30.17 -0.30 7.90
C GLU A 309 -28.87 0.37 7.47
N GLN A 310 -28.82 1.73 7.50
CA GLN A 310 -27.61 2.48 7.22
C GLN A 310 -26.47 2.14 8.19
N ILE A 311 -26.74 2.07 9.49
CA ILE A 311 -25.73 1.74 10.51
C ILE A 311 -25.26 0.30 10.36
N VAL A 312 -26.17 -0.65 10.12
CA VAL A 312 -25.81 -2.06 9.90
C VAL A 312 -24.97 -2.22 8.66
N GLY A 313 -25.34 -1.58 7.55
CA GLY A 313 -24.55 -1.57 6.32
C GLY A 313 -23.13 -1.02 6.54
N PHE A 314 -23.01 0.03 7.35
CA PHE A 314 -21.71 0.57 7.73
C PHE A 314 -20.84 -0.41 8.54
N VAL A 315 -21.43 -1.02 9.59
CA VAL A 315 -20.72 -2.01 10.43
C VAL A 315 -20.28 -3.21 9.59
N HIS A 316 -21.16 -3.70 8.72
CA HIS A 316 -20.82 -4.80 7.81
C HIS A 316 -19.63 -4.42 6.90
N ARG A 317 -19.69 -3.27 6.24
CA ARG A 317 -18.61 -2.83 5.35
C ARG A 317 -17.31 -2.54 6.11
N LEU A 318 -17.39 -1.97 7.31
CA LEU A 318 -16.23 -1.80 8.18
C LEU A 318 -15.57 -3.14 8.51
N ALA A 319 -16.36 -4.18 8.77
CA ALA A 319 -15.86 -5.53 9.01
C ALA A 319 -15.13 -6.11 7.79
N MET A 320 -15.62 -5.84 6.58
CA MET A 320 -15.00 -6.26 5.32
C MET A 320 -13.71 -5.51 5.01
N GLU A 321 -13.63 -4.22 5.33
CA GLU A 321 -12.43 -3.40 5.09
C GLU A 321 -11.37 -3.54 6.21
N ALA A 322 -11.74 -4.05 7.37
CA ALA A 322 -10.86 -4.12 8.53
C ALA A 322 -9.55 -4.91 8.29
N PRO A 323 -9.54 -6.08 7.60
CA PRO A 323 -8.30 -6.80 7.30
C PRO A 323 -7.34 -5.98 6.42
N ARG A 324 -7.89 -5.29 5.39
CA ARG A 324 -7.11 -4.42 4.49
C ARG A 324 -6.47 -3.24 5.23
N LEU A 325 -7.24 -2.63 6.14
CA LEU A 325 -6.74 -1.56 7.00
C LEU A 325 -5.71 -2.04 8.00
N GLN A 326 -5.84 -3.26 8.52
CA GLN A 326 -4.83 -3.84 9.41
C GLN A 326 -3.51 -4.06 8.67
N GLU A 327 -3.54 -4.63 7.46
CA GLU A 327 -2.35 -4.80 6.64
C GLU A 327 -1.72 -3.44 6.28
N PHE A 328 -2.54 -2.45 5.89
CA PHE A 328 -2.11 -1.09 5.62
C PHE A 328 -1.42 -0.45 6.83
N PHE A 329 -2.03 -0.54 8.01
CA PHE A 329 -1.44 0.00 9.23
C PHE A 329 -0.22 -0.79 9.70
N HIS A 330 -0.18 -2.09 9.48
CA HIS A 330 1.00 -2.90 9.82
C HIS A 330 2.24 -2.40 9.06
N ILE A 331 2.10 -2.11 7.76
CA ILE A 331 3.19 -1.55 6.97
C ILE A 331 3.58 -0.15 7.45
N LEU A 332 2.61 0.72 7.76
CA LEU A 332 2.88 2.06 8.31
C LEU A 332 3.54 2.04 9.70
N ASP A 333 3.28 1.01 10.50
CA ASP A 333 3.86 0.85 11.84
C ASP A 333 5.20 0.12 11.81
N THR A 334 5.59 -0.40 10.65
CA THR A 334 6.89 -1.05 10.49
C THR A 334 7.98 0.00 10.52
N GLU A 335 8.77 0.01 11.57
CA GLU A 335 9.89 0.94 11.69
C GLU A 335 11.03 0.53 10.75
N SER A 336 11.62 1.51 10.08
CA SER A 336 12.85 1.27 9.35
C SER A 336 13.97 0.96 10.36
N SER A 337 14.61 -0.20 10.21
CA SER A 337 15.79 -0.54 11.01
C SER A 337 17.01 0.32 10.65
N ILE A 338 16.95 1.03 9.51
CA ILE A 338 18.03 1.86 9.00
C ILE A 338 17.52 3.29 8.90
N HIS A 339 18.02 4.14 9.77
CA HIS A 339 17.70 5.56 9.83
C HIS A 339 18.94 6.36 10.25
N ASP A 340 18.91 7.65 9.99
CA ASP A 340 19.96 8.54 10.44
C ASP A 340 19.89 8.70 11.96
N GLY A 341 21.02 8.51 12.62
CA GLY A 341 21.14 8.78 14.05
C GLY A 341 20.95 10.27 14.35
N PRO A 342 20.63 10.65 15.61
CA PRO A 342 20.41 12.06 15.98
C PRO A 342 21.64 12.95 15.78
N HIS A 343 22.82 12.36 15.62
CA HIS A 343 24.11 13.04 15.41
C HIS A 343 24.78 12.64 14.08
N ALA A 344 23.99 12.13 13.12
CA ALA A 344 24.52 11.70 11.83
C ALA A 344 25.20 12.85 11.08
N ILE A 345 26.44 12.62 10.64
CA ILE A 345 27.31 13.60 10.00
C ILE A 345 27.23 13.49 8.47
N ASP A 346 27.33 14.63 7.79
CA ASP A 346 27.58 14.70 6.35
C ASP A 346 29.09 14.98 6.13
N LEU A 347 29.78 14.01 5.53
CA LEU A 347 31.23 14.17 5.20
C LEU A 347 31.47 14.95 3.91
N GLY A 348 30.42 15.35 3.19
CA GLY A 348 30.59 15.91 1.84
C GLY A 348 31.16 14.85 0.89
N ARG A 349 32.12 15.26 0.03
CA ARG A 349 32.80 14.34 -0.89
C ARG A 349 33.94 13.61 -0.18
N VAL A 350 33.84 12.30 -0.05
CA VAL A 350 34.86 11.47 0.60
C VAL A 350 36.05 11.15 -0.30
N ARG A 351 37.20 10.73 0.29
CA ARG A 351 38.39 10.23 -0.46
C ARG A 351 38.16 8.78 -0.92
N GLY A 352 37.35 8.01 -0.19
CA GLY A 352 37.01 6.66 -0.53
C GLY A 352 37.86 5.57 0.13
N ALA A 353 38.51 5.84 1.27
CA ALA A 353 39.10 4.79 2.09
C ALA A 353 37.97 3.98 2.76
N ILE A 354 37.99 2.66 2.61
CA ILE A 354 36.97 1.77 3.16
C ILE A 354 37.64 0.72 4.05
N ALA A 355 37.09 0.46 5.24
CA ALA A 355 37.52 -0.66 6.04
C ALA A 355 36.33 -1.46 6.59
N PHE A 356 36.43 -2.77 6.47
CA PHE A 356 35.57 -3.73 7.15
C PHE A 356 36.36 -4.28 8.34
N GLU A 357 35.80 -4.18 9.54
CA GLU A 357 36.48 -4.60 10.76
C GLU A 357 35.60 -5.62 11.51
N ASN A 358 35.96 -6.90 11.38
CA ASN A 358 35.29 -8.05 12.02
C ASN A 358 33.77 -8.07 11.78
N VAL A 359 33.34 -7.77 10.54
CA VAL A 359 31.96 -7.62 10.16
C VAL A 359 31.24 -8.97 10.08
N THR A 360 30.14 -9.12 10.81
CA THR A 360 29.26 -10.29 10.75
C THR A 360 27.84 -9.86 10.47
N PHE A 361 27.18 -10.56 9.53
CA PHE A 361 25.80 -10.31 9.15
C PHE A 361 25.07 -11.59 8.73
N ALA A 362 23.80 -11.72 9.12
CA ALA A 362 22.89 -12.79 8.74
C ALA A 362 21.54 -12.23 8.34
N TYR A 363 20.95 -12.73 7.26
CA TYR A 363 19.57 -12.42 6.87
C TYR A 363 18.57 -13.09 7.82
N ASP A 364 18.88 -14.28 8.28
CA ASP A 364 18.16 -14.99 9.33
C ASP A 364 19.08 -15.23 10.55
N LYS A 365 18.49 -15.51 11.71
CA LYS A 365 19.27 -15.73 12.94
C LYS A 365 20.09 -17.00 12.95
N LYS A 366 19.95 -17.88 11.93
CA LYS A 366 20.55 -19.22 11.96
C LYS A 366 21.80 -19.33 11.07
N HIS A 367 21.84 -18.61 9.94
CA HIS A 367 22.88 -18.78 8.93
C HIS A 367 23.52 -17.42 8.60
N PRO A 368 24.68 -17.09 9.18
CA PRO A 368 25.39 -15.86 8.84
C PRO A 368 25.89 -15.91 7.38
N ALA A 369 25.53 -14.89 6.63
CA ALA A 369 25.98 -14.71 5.24
C ALA A 369 27.42 -14.17 5.15
N VAL A 370 27.85 -13.45 6.20
CA VAL A 370 29.21 -12.91 6.36
C VAL A 370 29.64 -13.13 7.82
N LYS A 371 30.87 -13.60 8.04
CA LYS A 371 31.41 -13.97 9.36
C LYS A 371 32.79 -13.35 9.57
N GLY A 372 32.88 -12.35 10.44
CA GLY A 372 34.16 -11.74 10.83
C GLY A 372 34.97 -11.16 9.66
N LEU A 373 34.28 -10.63 8.64
CA LEU A 373 34.90 -10.10 7.43
C LEU A 373 35.75 -8.89 7.79
N SER A 374 37.06 -8.94 7.43
CA SER A 374 38.00 -7.87 7.71
C SER A 374 38.91 -7.64 6.51
N PHE A 375 38.87 -6.43 5.94
CA PHE A 375 39.76 -5.97 4.87
C PHE A 375 39.74 -4.44 4.77
N ALA A 376 40.71 -3.89 4.08
CA ALA A 376 40.78 -2.44 3.84
C ALA A 376 41.02 -2.13 2.37
N LEU A 377 40.28 -1.18 1.83
CA LEU A 377 40.44 -0.64 0.47
C LEU A 377 41.01 0.78 0.56
N LYS A 378 42.15 0.98 -0.06
CA LYS A 378 42.79 2.32 -0.14
C LYS A 378 42.05 3.19 -1.16
N PRO A 379 42.10 4.55 -1.00
CA PRO A 379 41.54 5.45 -2.00
C PRO A 379 42.12 5.18 -3.40
N GLY A 380 41.23 5.06 -4.38
CA GLY A 380 41.58 4.84 -5.78
C GLY A 380 42.01 3.40 -6.14
N ALA A 381 42.08 2.48 -5.18
CA ALA A 381 42.40 1.08 -5.43
C ALA A 381 41.14 0.25 -5.80
N THR A 382 41.38 -0.92 -6.40
CA THR A 382 40.34 -1.88 -6.79
C THR A 382 40.52 -3.18 -6.03
N ILE A 383 39.45 -3.64 -5.32
CA ILE A 383 39.38 -4.97 -4.72
C ILE A 383 38.37 -5.82 -5.49
N ALA A 384 38.80 -7.02 -5.92
CA ALA A 384 37.92 -8.02 -6.50
C ALA A 384 37.52 -9.07 -5.46
N LEU A 385 36.19 -9.29 -5.32
CA LEU A 385 35.62 -10.38 -4.53
C LEU A 385 35.37 -11.57 -5.45
N VAL A 386 35.97 -12.71 -5.14
CA VAL A 386 35.87 -13.96 -5.90
C VAL A 386 35.41 -15.09 -4.98
N GLY A 387 34.70 -16.08 -5.48
CA GLY A 387 34.21 -17.21 -4.70
C GLY A 387 32.93 -17.82 -5.25
N ALA A 388 32.55 -18.97 -4.74
CA ALA A 388 31.33 -19.66 -5.16
C ALA A 388 30.05 -18.85 -4.96
N SER A 389 28.97 -19.26 -5.65
CA SER A 389 27.65 -18.66 -5.38
C SER A 389 27.27 -18.90 -3.91
N GLY A 390 26.72 -17.88 -3.25
CA GLY A 390 26.40 -17.97 -1.81
C GLY A 390 27.56 -17.71 -0.84
N ALA A 391 28.79 -17.42 -1.32
CA ALA A 391 29.94 -17.13 -0.47
C ALA A 391 29.85 -15.79 0.33
N GLY A 392 28.80 -14.98 0.13
CA GLY A 392 28.59 -13.74 0.86
C GLY A 392 29.05 -12.46 0.12
N LYS A 393 29.48 -12.55 -1.14
CA LYS A 393 30.00 -11.42 -1.95
C LYS A 393 29.00 -10.28 -2.08
N SER A 394 27.80 -10.53 -2.60
CA SER A 394 26.75 -9.50 -2.78
C SER A 394 26.25 -8.95 -1.45
N THR A 395 26.31 -9.74 -0.38
CA THR A 395 26.02 -9.28 0.98
C THR A 395 27.04 -8.23 1.45
N ALA A 396 28.35 -8.46 1.22
CA ALA A 396 29.40 -7.50 1.55
C ALA A 396 29.19 -6.16 0.81
N LEU A 397 28.83 -6.21 -0.49
CA LEU A 397 28.48 -5.00 -1.25
C LEU A 397 27.27 -4.28 -0.66
N SER A 398 26.22 -5.03 -0.30
CA SER A 398 24.97 -4.48 0.26
C SER A 398 25.19 -3.78 1.60
N LEU A 399 26.09 -4.30 2.41
CA LEU A 399 26.49 -3.70 3.69
C LEU A 399 27.22 -2.35 3.50
N LEU A 400 28.05 -2.22 2.44
CA LEU A 400 28.81 -0.99 2.21
C LEU A 400 27.92 0.22 1.90
N TYR A 401 26.86 0.07 1.08
CA TYR A 401 25.92 1.18 0.84
C TYR A 401 24.79 1.23 1.87
N ARG A 402 25.00 0.51 3.00
CA ARG A 402 24.07 0.47 4.15
C ARG A 402 22.64 0.11 3.73
N ALA A 403 22.49 -0.99 2.95
CA ALA A 403 21.19 -1.63 2.74
C ALA A 403 20.77 -2.41 3.99
N PHE A 404 21.77 -2.83 4.80
CA PHE A 404 21.64 -3.51 6.10
C PHE A 404 22.73 -2.98 7.03
N ASP A 405 22.47 -2.94 8.32
CA ASP A 405 23.50 -2.71 9.34
C ASP A 405 24.09 -4.05 9.80
N PRO A 406 25.44 -4.14 10.00
CA PRO A 406 26.06 -5.34 10.51
C PRO A 406 25.61 -5.65 11.94
N GLN A 407 25.50 -6.97 12.25
CA GLN A 407 25.14 -7.43 13.60
C GLN A 407 26.30 -7.33 14.58
N SER A 408 27.53 -7.45 14.09
CA SER A 408 28.75 -7.17 14.85
C SER A 408 29.84 -6.65 13.93
N GLY A 409 30.85 -5.99 14.52
CA GLY A 409 31.89 -5.27 13.78
C GLY A 409 31.41 -3.91 13.29
N ARG A 410 32.24 -3.30 12.44
CA ARG A 410 31.94 -2.00 11.84
C ARG A 410 32.50 -1.88 10.41
N ILE A 411 31.85 -1.02 9.65
CA ILE A 411 32.32 -0.63 8.31
C ILE A 411 32.60 0.86 8.37
N THR A 412 33.77 1.27 7.91
CA THR A 412 34.14 2.69 7.93
C THR A 412 34.38 3.22 6.53
N VAL A 413 34.04 4.50 6.33
CA VAL A 413 34.39 5.29 5.14
C VAL A 413 35.21 6.51 5.61
N ASP A 414 36.41 6.64 5.12
CA ASP A 414 37.39 7.66 5.56
C ASP A 414 37.57 7.71 7.09
N GLY A 415 37.51 6.52 7.75
CA GLY A 415 37.66 6.35 9.21
C GLY A 415 36.40 6.55 10.03
N HIS A 416 35.27 6.94 9.44
CA HIS A 416 33.99 7.12 10.13
C HIS A 416 33.09 5.89 9.92
N ASP A 417 32.47 5.42 11.00
CA ASP A 417 31.48 4.34 10.90
C ASP A 417 30.30 4.77 10.02
N ILE A 418 29.89 3.92 9.07
CA ILE A 418 28.78 4.24 8.17
C ILE A 418 27.45 4.44 8.91
N ARG A 419 27.32 3.94 10.14
CA ARG A 419 26.13 4.13 10.99
C ARG A 419 26.00 5.54 11.55
N ASP A 420 27.13 6.24 11.67
CA ASP A 420 27.21 7.63 12.15
C ASP A 420 27.08 8.64 11.01
N LEU A 421 26.98 8.18 9.75
CA LEU A 421 26.82 9.03 8.59
C LEU A 421 25.36 9.21 8.20
N GLN A 422 25.02 10.39 7.68
CA GLN A 422 23.74 10.59 7.01
C GLN A 422 23.64 9.65 5.81
N LEU A 423 22.57 8.88 5.74
CA LEU A 423 22.36 7.85 4.71
C LEU A 423 22.39 8.44 3.29
N GLY A 424 21.79 9.63 3.12
CA GLY A 424 21.84 10.38 1.87
C GLY A 424 23.25 10.76 1.46
N ALA A 425 24.07 11.28 2.39
CA ALA A 425 25.45 11.65 2.17
C ALA A 425 26.32 10.42 1.85
N LEU A 426 26.19 9.33 2.60
CA LEU A 426 26.88 8.07 2.32
C LEU A 426 26.56 7.58 0.90
N ARG A 427 25.27 7.45 0.56
CA ARG A 427 24.84 6.94 -0.74
C ARG A 427 25.15 7.88 -1.90
N SER A 428 25.24 9.18 -1.69
CA SER A 428 25.69 10.13 -2.73
C SER A 428 27.13 9.88 -3.15
N ASN A 429 27.99 9.44 -2.23
CA ASN A 429 29.40 9.12 -2.45
C ASN A 429 29.63 7.72 -3.02
N ILE A 430 28.60 6.87 -3.12
CA ILE A 430 28.72 5.49 -3.62
C ILE A 430 27.94 5.37 -4.94
N GLY A 431 28.58 4.90 -6.01
CA GLY A 431 27.95 4.49 -7.25
C GLY A 431 27.81 2.98 -7.27
N VAL A 432 26.63 2.47 -7.67
CA VAL A 432 26.38 1.03 -7.77
C VAL A 432 25.96 0.67 -9.19
N VAL A 433 26.67 -0.27 -9.80
CA VAL A 433 26.24 -0.95 -11.02
C VAL A 433 25.79 -2.35 -10.61
N PHE A 434 24.48 -2.58 -10.66
CA PHE A 434 23.89 -3.86 -10.29
C PHE A 434 24.05 -4.89 -11.41
N GLN A 435 24.00 -6.18 -11.06
CA GLN A 435 24.03 -7.32 -11.96
C GLN A 435 22.92 -7.19 -13.03
N GLU A 436 21.68 -6.93 -12.60
CA GLU A 436 20.61 -6.53 -13.50
C GLU A 436 20.51 -5.01 -13.57
N ALA A 437 20.57 -4.45 -14.77
CA ALA A 437 20.44 -3.03 -14.99
C ALA A 437 19.01 -2.56 -14.63
N LEU A 438 18.88 -1.91 -13.47
CA LEU A 438 17.61 -1.37 -12.98
C LEU A 438 17.28 -0.07 -13.71
N LEU A 439 16.30 -0.10 -14.62
CA LEU A 439 15.85 1.04 -15.41
C LEU A 439 14.36 1.30 -15.18
N PHE A 440 14.01 2.59 -15.09
CA PHE A 440 12.62 3.04 -15.01
C PHE A 440 11.96 3.03 -16.39
N ASN A 441 10.67 2.80 -16.43
CA ASN A 441 9.86 2.99 -17.64
C ASN A 441 9.67 4.48 -17.97
N ARG A 442 10.77 5.12 -18.40
CA ARG A 442 10.87 6.53 -18.74
C ARG A 442 11.76 6.68 -19.96
N SER A 443 12.05 7.92 -20.39
CA SER A 443 13.03 8.18 -21.45
C SER A 443 14.45 7.80 -21.04
N ILE A 444 15.36 7.67 -22.03
CA ILE A 444 16.79 7.49 -21.77
C ILE A 444 17.35 8.66 -20.95
N ALA A 445 17.00 9.91 -21.31
CA ALA A 445 17.40 11.10 -20.58
C ALA A 445 16.97 11.06 -19.12
N ASP A 446 15.71 10.72 -18.84
CA ASP A 446 15.19 10.64 -17.46
C ASP A 446 15.90 9.55 -16.65
N ASN A 447 16.24 8.42 -17.28
CA ASN A 447 16.99 7.35 -16.65
C ASN A 447 18.42 7.78 -16.30
N LEU A 448 19.08 8.55 -17.15
CA LEU A 448 20.42 9.12 -16.90
C LEU A 448 20.39 10.17 -15.79
N LYS A 449 19.39 11.06 -15.81
CA LYS A 449 19.20 12.12 -14.81
C LYS A 449 18.94 11.60 -13.40
N VAL A 450 18.65 10.29 -13.21
CA VAL A 450 18.67 9.68 -11.87
C VAL A 450 20.04 9.82 -11.19
N GLY A 451 21.13 9.80 -11.96
CA GLY A 451 22.50 10.03 -11.44
C GLY A 451 22.79 11.51 -11.09
N MET A 452 22.24 12.43 -11.89
CA MET A 452 22.41 13.89 -11.74
C MET A 452 21.17 14.59 -12.31
N PRO A 453 20.19 14.98 -11.46
CA PRO A 453 18.92 15.58 -11.91
C PRO A 453 19.07 16.80 -12.79
N GLU A 454 20.05 17.65 -12.50
CA GLU A 454 20.33 18.92 -13.21
C GLU A 454 21.33 18.77 -14.38
N ALA A 455 21.56 17.52 -14.84
CA ALA A 455 22.51 17.27 -15.92
C ALA A 455 22.06 17.96 -17.22
N THR A 456 22.98 18.70 -17.82
CA THR A 456 22.80 19.31 -19.16
C THR A 456 22.92 18.27 -20.26
N GLU A 457 22.37 18.54 -21.46
CA GLU A 457 22.48 17.62 -22.59
C GLU A 457 23.94 17.30 -22.95
N ALA A 458 24.86 18.29 -22.83
CA ALA A 458 26.27 18.08 -23.06
C ALA A 458 26.86 17.05 -22.10
N GLN A 459 26.55 17.14 -20.80
CA GLN A 459 26.97 16.17 -19.79
C GLN A 459 26.39 14.78 -20.03
N LEU A 460 25.11 14.70 -20.45
CA LEU A 460 24.48 13.42 -20.82
C LEU A 460 25.24 12.77 -21.98
N ARG A 461 25.57 13.53 -23.04
CA ARG A 461 26.32 13.06 -24.20
C ARG A 461 27.74 12.60 -23.82
N GLU A 462 28.45 13.36 -23.00
CA GLU A 462 29.80 13.03 -22.54
C GLU A 462 29.83 11.73 -21.73
N ALA A 463 28.90 11.58 -20.76
CA ALA A 463 28.79 10.38 -19.96
C ALA A 463 28.42 9.17 -20.81
N CYS A 464 27.49 9.32 -21.79
CA CYS A 464 27.12 8.26 -22.70
C CYS A 464 28.26 7.88 -23.68
N ALA A 465 29.05 8.85 -24.14
CA ALA A 465 30.24 8.58 -24.94
C ALA A 465 31.26 7.75 -24.16
N SER A 466 31.59 8.17 -22.93
CA SER A 466 32.50 7.46 -22.03
C SER A 466 32.00 6.05 -21.68
N ALA A 467 30.69 5.87 -21.55
CA ALA A 467 30.04 4.56 -21.31
C ALA A 467 29.82 3.74 -22.58
N GLN A 468 30.33 4.15 -23.75
CA GLN A 468 30.08 3.47 -25.05
C GLN A 468 28.56 3.32 -25.35
N ALA A 469 27.73 4.24 -24.87
CA ALA A 469 26.29 4.21 -25.01
C ALA A 469 25.75 5.19 -26.06
N LEU A 470 26.53 6.23 -26.44
CA LEU A 470 26.05 7.31 -27.30
C LEU A 470 25.64 6.81 -28.70
N GLU A 471 26.39 5.85 -29.24
CA GLU A 471 26.18 5.32 -30.59
C GLU A 471 24.75 4.75 -30.75
N PHE A 472 24.32 3.84 -29.87
CA PHE A 472 22.99 3.25 -29.97
C PHE A 472 21.89 4.26 -29.64
N ILE A 473 22.13 5.22 -28.74
CA ILE A 473 21.16 6.25 -28.40
C ILE A 473 20.84 7.14 -29.63
N VAL A 474 21.87 7.55 -30.37
CA VAL A 474 21.71 8.40 -31.57
C VAL A 474 21.03 7.63 -32.71
N GLN A 475 21.16 6.31 -32.79
CA GLN A 475 20.48 5.47 -33.78
C GLN A 475 18.97 5.36 -33.55
N HIS A 476 18.49 5.60 -32.33
CA HIS A 476 17.06 5.65 -32.07
C HIS A 476 16.43 6.92 -32.66
N PRO A 477 15.25 6.83 -33.32
CA PRO A 477 14.60 7.99 -33.96
C PRO A 477 14.34 9.17 -33.01
N GLN A 478 14.14 8.91 -31.71
CA GLN A 478 13.89 9.93 -30.69
C GLN A 478 15.13 10.21 -29.83
N GLY A 479 16.30 9.60 -30.11
CA GLY A 479 17.52 9.81 -29.37
C GLY A 479 17.35 9.65 -27.85
N PHE A 480 17.72 10.66 -27.08
CA PHE A 480 17.59 10.67 -25.61
C PHE A 480 16.15 10.65 -25.10
N ASP A 481 15.17 11.05 -25.89
CA ASP A 481 13.74 11.04 -25.52
C ASP A 481 13.07 9.68 -25.75
N THR A 482 13.82 8.70 -26.27
CA THR A 482 13.33 7.33 -26.50
C THR A 482 12.86 6.70 -25.19
N LYS A 483 11.60 6.28 -25.13
CA LYS A 483 11.01 5.52 -24.02
C LYS A 483 11.46 4.07 -24.09
N ILE A 484 12.07 3.57 -23.03
CA ILE A 484 12.71 2.26 -23.01
C ILE A 484 11.82 1.10 -22.53
N GLY A 485 10.56 1.39 -22.20
CA GLY A 485 9.61 0.39 -21.72
C GLY A 485 9.89 -0.10 -20.30
N GLU A 486 9.06 -1.02 -19.83
CA GLU A 486 9.17 -1.59 -18.49
C GLU A 486 10.50 -2.35 -18.34
N ARG A 487 11.28 -2.02 -17.30
CA ARG A 487 12.62 -2.56 -17.05
C ARG A 487 13.59 -2.47 -18.25
N GLY A 488 13.35 -1.52 -19.14
CA GLY A 488 14.21 -1.32 -20.32
C GLY A 488 14.10 -2.41 -21.39
N ARG A 489 12.92 -3.05 -21.55
CA ARG A 489 12.69 -4.13 -22.53
C ARG A 489 13.00 -3.76 -23.97
N ALA A 490 12.95 -2.47 -24.32
CA ALA A 490 13.28 -1.99 -25.66
C ALA A 490 14.79 -1.99 -25.95
N LEU A 491 15.64 -2.24 -24.95
CA LEU A 491 17.09 -2.25 -25.05
C LEU A 491 17.64 -3.67 -24.90
N SER A 492 18.74 -3.97 -25.55
CA SER A 492 19.53 -5.20 -25.34
C SER A 492 20.15 -5.23 -23.92
N GLY A 493 20.59 -6.38 -23.44
CA GLY A 493 21.25 -6.50 -22.14
C GLY A 493 22.48 -5.59 -22.00
N GLY A 494 23.32 -5.55 -23.03
CA GLY A 494 24.53 -4.71 -23.04
C GLY A 494 24.22 -3.20 -23.12
N GLU A 495 23.19 -2.80 -23.84
CA GLU A 495 22.75 -1.39 -23.86
C GLU A 495 22.23 -0.94 -22.50
N ARG A 496 21.43 -1.79 -21.82
CA ARG A 496 20.96 -1.51 -20.46
C ARG A 496 22.13 -1.33 -19.47
N GLN A 497 23.14 -2.21 -19.55
CA GLN A 497 24.32 -2.12 -18.69
C GLN A 497 25.14 -0.86 -18.96
N ARG A 498 25.43 -0.52 -20.25
CA ARG A 498 26.13 0.71 -20.61
C ARG A 498 25.38 1.96 -20.16
N LEU A 499 24.04 1.95 -20.22
CA LEU A 499 23.21 3.04 -19.70
C LEU A 499 23.32 3.16 -18.16
N SER A 500 23.41 2.04 -17.45
CA SER A 500 23.65 2.04 -16.00
C SER A 500 25.02 2.58 -15.64
N ILE A 501 26.06 2.26 -16.43
CA ILE A 501 27.41 2.83 -16.27
C ILE A 501 27.42 4.34 -16.54
N ALA A 502 26.74 4.79 -17.62
CA ALA A 502 26.61 6.22 -17.92
C ALA A 502 25.96 7.00 -16.77
N ARG A 503 24.96 6.41 -16.12
CA ARG A 503 24.31 6.97 -14.91
C ARG A 503 25.31 7.16 -13.76
N VAL A 504 26.20 6.19 -13.54
CA VAL A 504 27.23 6.27 -12.49
C VAL A 504 28.31 7.28 -12.85
N LEU A 505 28.70 7.37 -14.13
CA LEU A 505 29.62 8.39 -14.61
C LEU A 505 29.10 9.83 -14.38
N LEU A 506 27.81 10.06 -14.67
CA LEU A 506 27.14 11.33 -14.37
C LEU A 506 27.14 11.68 -12.88
N LYS A 507 26.86 10.68 -12.02
CA LYS A 507 26.88 10.85 -10.57
C LYS A 507 28.30 11.18 -10.05
N ASN A 508 29.33 10.68 -10.72
CA ASN A 508 30.75 10.86 -10.41
C ASN A 508 31.11 10.58 -8.93
N PRO A 509 30.78 9.43 -8.38
CA PRO A 509 31.05 9.08 -6.99
C PRO A 509 32.52 8.67 -6.79
N PRO A 510 33.14 8.94 -5.62
CA PRO A 510 34.50 8.49 -5.30
C PRO A 510 34.59 6.99 -4.99
N ILE A 511 33.48 6.35 -4.61
CA ILE A 511 33.40 4.93 -4.31
C ILE A 511 32.52 4.25 -5.36
N LEU A 512 32.97 3.12 -5.89
CA LEU A 512 32.25 2.35 -6.89
C LEU A 512 32.02 0.90 -6.41
N ILE A 513 30.81 0.42 -6.60
CA ILE A 513 30.40 -0.96 -6.39
C ILE A 513 29.99 -1.54 -7.73
N LEU A 514 30.60 -2.65 -8.15
CA LEU A 514 30.27 -3.36 -9.37
C LEU A 514 29.83 -4.79 -9.02
N ASP A 515 28.58 -5.12 -9.28
CA ASP A 515 28.03 -6.46 -9.07
C ASP A 515 27.85 -7.14 -10.44
N GLU A 516 28.73 -8.06 -10.80
CA GLU A 516 28.68 -8.94 -12.00
C GLU A 516 28.17 -8.28 -13.29
N ALA A 517 28.74 -7.18 -13.71
CA ALA A 517 28.23 -6.34 -14.80
C ALA A 517 28.27 -6.97 -16.24
N THR A 518 28.54 -8.29 -16.42
CA THR A 518 28.98 -8.80 -17.74
C THR A 518 28.43 -10.15 -18.18
N SER A 519 27.29 -10.65 -17.70
CA SER A 519 26.75 -11.97 -18.09
C SER A 519 26.10 -11.96 -19.49
N ALA A 520 26.41 -12.99 -20.33
CA ALA A 520 25.75 -13.37 -21.59
C ALA A 520 25.70 -12.30 -22.71
N LEU A 521 26.85 -11.69 -23.06
CA LEU A 521 26.98 -10.75 -24.17
C LEU A 521 27.81 -11.33 -25.33
N ASP A 522 27.52 -10.86 -26.56
CA ASP A 522 28.37 -11.12 -27.71
C ASP A 522 29.74 -10.39 -27.55
N SER A 523 30.81 -10.90 -28.20
CA SER A 523 32.17 -10.40 -28.03
C SER A 523 32.38 -8.92 -28.39
N ALA A 524 31.64 -8.38 -29.37
CA ALA A 524 31.71 -6.96 -29.72
C ALA A 524 31.09 -6.06 -28.66
N THR A 525 29.93 -6.44 -28.13
CA THR A 525 29.25 -5.74 -27.03
C THR A 525 30.06 -5.84 -25.73
N GLU A 526 30.71 -6.98 -25.49
CA GLU A 526 31.59 -7.19 -24.37
C GLU A 526 32.80 -6.24 -24.37
N THR A 527 33.47 -6.07 -25.53
CA THR A 527 34.59 -5.14 -25.67
C THR A 527 34.17 -3.71 -25.31
N LYS A 528 33.01 -3.24 -25.84
CA LYS A 528 32.46 -1.92 -25.49
C LYS A 528 32.14 -1.79 -24.01
N LEU A 529 31.64 -2.85 -23.40
CA LEU A 529 31.31 -2.85 -21.96
C LEU A 529 32.57 -2.79 -21.08
N LEU A 530 33.63 -3.54 -21.43
CA LEU A 530 34.90 -3.49 -20.74
C LEU A 530 35.53 -2.09 -20.81
N GLN A 531 35.49 -1.42 -21.98
CA GLN A 531 35.93 -0.03 -22.12
C GLN A 531 35.12 0.92 -21.23
N ALA A 532 33.80 0.74 -21.12
CA ALA A 532 32.95 1.51 -20.25
C ALA A 532 33.27 1.28 -18.76
N LEU A 533 33.57 0.03 -18.37
CA LEU A 533 34.01 -0.31 -17.02
C LEU A 533 35.36 0.31 -16.69
N ASP A 534 36.34 0.28 -17.62
CA ASP A 534 37.65 0.93 -17.42
C ASP A 534 37.48 2.45 -17.21
N ALA A 535 36.58 3.08 -17.97
CA ALA A 535 36.30 4.51 -17.80
C ALA A 535 35.66 4.82 -16.44
N VAL A 536 34.79 3.98 -15.94
CA VAL A 536 34.09 4.25 -14.67
C VAL A 536 34.92 3.89 -13.43
N THR A 537 35.89 2.97 -13.53
CA THR A 537 36.74 2.56 -12.39
C THR A 537 37.91 3.52 -12.17
N LYS A 538 38.30 4.28 -13.20
CA LYS A 538 39.43 5.19 -13.15
C LYS A 538 39.30 6.21 -12.01
N ASP A 539 40.35 6.33 -11.19
CA ASP A 539 40.47 7.26 -10.07
C ASP A 539 39.38 7.09 -8.98
N ARG A 540 38.79 5.88 -8.86
CA ARG A 540 37.75 5.55 -7.86
C ARG A 540 38.14 4.35 -7.04
N SER A 541 37.76 4.37 -5.76
CA SER A 541 37.87 3.19 -4.88
C SER A 541 36.82 2.20 -5.28
N THR A 542 37.21 1.05 -5.84
CA THR A 542 36.30 0.11 -6.47
C THR A 542 36.25 -1.23 -5.72
N LEU A 543 35.04 -1.67 -5.38
CA LEU A 543 34.77 -3.02 -4.88
C LEU A 543 33.94 -3.76 -5.94
N VAL A 544 34.51 -4.81 -6.54
CA VAL A 544 33.88 -5.52 -7.65
C VAL A 544 33.68 -6.99 -7.34
N ILE A 545 32.49 -7.55 -7.62
CA ILE A 545 32.32 -8.99 -7.74
C ILE A 545 32.71 -9.36 -9.16
N ALA A 546 33.78 -10.15 -9.27
CA ALA A 546 34.36 -10.49 -10.56
C ALA A 546 34.05 -11.93 -10.94
N HIS A 547 33.41 -12.11 -12.09
CA HIS A 547 33.15 -13.39 -12.74
C HIS A 547 33.91 -13.53 -14.06
N ARG A 548 34.85 -12.60 -14.37
CA ARG A 548 35.68 -12.61 -15.56
C ARG A 548 37.14 -12.43 -15.21
N LEU A 549 37.97 -13.23 -15.88
CA LEU A 549 39.41 -13.24 -15.65
C LEU A 549 40.05 -11.87 -15.91
N ALA A 550 39.58 -11.15 -16.95
CA ALA A 550 40.06 -9.84 -17.29
C ALA A 550 39.83 -8.79 -16.17
N THR A 551 38.70 -8.86 -15.46
CA THR A 551 38.39 -8.00 -14.32
C THR A 551 39.23 -8.39 -13.10
N ILE A 552 39.38 -9.71 -12.85
CA ILE A 552 40.18 -10.22 -11.72
C ILE A 552 41.63 -9.80 -11.85
N ARG A 553 42.24 -9.89 -13.06
CA ARG A 553 43.63 -9.53 -13.32
C ARG A 553 43.94 -8.06 -13.13
N LYS A 554 42.96 -7.18 -13.33
CA LYS A 554 43.14 -5.73 -13.18
C LYS A 554 43.00 -5.24 -11.73
N ALA A 555 42.51 -6.09 -10.82
CA ALA A 555 42.36 -5.71 -9.42
C ALA A 555 43.70 -5.64 -8.69
N ASP A 556 43.85 -4.60 -7.85
CA ASP A 556 45.06 -4.43 -7.01
C ASP A 556 45.13 -5.51 -5.93
N THR A 557 43.97 -5.99 -5.46
CA THR A 557 43.88 -7.05 -4.47
C THR A 557 42.65 -7.92 -4.79
N ILE A 558 42.81 -9.23 -4.69
CA ILE A 558 41.75 -10.22 -4.82
C ILE A 558 41.49 -10.80 -3.43
N LEU A 559 40.20 -10.84 -3.04
CA LEU A 559 39.74 -11.48 -1.82
C LEU A 559 38.91 -12.72 -2.21
N VAL A 560 39.41 -13.91 -1.85
CA VAL A 560 38.70 -15.14 -2.07
C VAL A 560 37.80 -15.41 -0.90
N MET A 561 36.48 -15.42 -1.16
CA MET A 561 35.47 -15.66 -0.15
C MET A 561 34.95 -17.10 -0.22
N ASP A 562 34.85 -17.73 0.95
CA ASP A 562 34.23 -19.03 1.12
C ASP A 562 33.40 -19.03 2.42
N HIS A 563 32.13 -19.49 2.34
CA HIS A 563 31.22 -19.60 3.47
C HIS A 563 31.17 -18.35 4.39
N GLY A 564 31.22 -17.15 3.78
CA GLY A 564 31.11 -15.86 4.48
C GLY A 564 32.41 -15.32 5.08
N THR A 565 33.55 -15.98 4.82
CA THR A 565 34.88 -15.56 5.31
C THR A 565 35.85 -15.33 4.16
N ILE A 566 36.91 -14.54 4.37
CA ILE A 566 38.02 -14.43 3.44
C ILE A 566 38.99 -15.57 3.77
N VAL A 567 39.27 -16.43 2.77
CA VAL A 567 40.20 -17.57 2.91
C VAL A 567 41.57 -17.29 2.29
N GLU A 568 41.64 -16.47 1.24
CA GLU A 568 42.89 -16.05 0.60
C GLU A 568 42.77 -14.55 0.21
N ALA A 569 43.90 -13.85 0.23
CA ALA A 569 43.99 -12.44 -0.17
C ALA A 569 45.36 -12.17 -0.78
N GLY A 570 45.43 -11.49 -1.92
CA GLY A 570 46.66 -11.14 -2.61
C GLY A 570 46.45 -10.62 -4.01
N SER A 571 47.50 -10.38 -4.76
CA SER A 571 47.45 -10.10 -6.19
C SER A 571 47.16 -11.36 -7.00
N PHE A 572 46.83 -11.19 -8.28
CA PHE A 572 46.57 -12.36 -9.17
C PHE A 572 47.74 -13.34 -9.20
N ASP A 573 48.95 -12.81 -9.40
CA ASP A 573 50.16 -13.65 -9.56
C ASP A 573 50.54 -14.34 -8.25
N GLU A 574 50.39 -13.69 -7.10
CA GLU A 574 50.62 -14.26 -5.78
C GLU A 574 49.67 -15.42 -5.50
N LEU A 575 48.38 -15.21 -5.70
CA LEU A 575 47.37 -16.26 -5.44
C LEU A 575 47.43 -17.42 -6.42
N TYR A 576 47.76 -17.11 -7.68
CA TYR A 576 47.92 -18.17 -8.70
C TYR A 576 49.13 -19.05 -8.41
N ALA A 577 50.26 -18.46 -7.93
CA ALA A 577 51.45 -19.19 -7.54
C ALA A 577 51.28 -20.06 -6.30
N GLN A 578 50.34 -19.75 -5.40
CA GLN A 578 50.05 -20.51 -4.19
C GLN A 578 49.32 -21.83 -4.47
N ASP A 579 48.79 -22.04 -5.69
CA ASP A 579 47.97 -23.21 -6.11
C ASP A 579 46.86 -23.56 -5.10
N GLY A 580 46.27 -22.51 -4.49
CA GLY A 580 45.24 -22.61 -3.46
C GLY A 580 43.81 -22.63 -4.03
N ARG A 581 42.86 -22.19 -3.21
CA ARG A 581 41.43 -22.13 -3.58
C ARG A 581 41.19 -21.19 -4.77
N PHE A 582 41.92 -20.09 -4.87
CA PHE A 582 41.88 -19.18 -6.01
C PHE A 582 42.21 -19.89 -7.32
N THR A 583 43.34 -20.61 -7.35
CA THR A 583 43.77 -21.31 -8.55
C THR A 583 42.76 -22.38 -8.98
N GLN A 584 42.16 -23.10 -8.01
CA GLN A 584 41.08 -24.04 -8.30
C GLN A 584 39.87 -23.33 -8.97
N LEU A 585 39.40 -22.21 -8.41
CA LEU A 585 38.29 -21.44 -8.99
C LEU A 585 38.63 -20.93 -10.40
N VAL A 586 39.85 -20.49 -10.63
CA VAL A 586 40.30 -20.03 -11.94
C VAL A 586 40.32 -21.17 -12.94
N LYS A 587 40.81 -22.37 -12.56
CA LYS A 587 40.81 -23.56 -13.41
C LYS A 587 39.39 -24.05 -13.72
N GLU A 588 38.48 -24.03 -12.74
CA GLU A 588 37.09 -24.47 -12.90
C GLU A 588 36.26 -23.54 -13.75
N GLN A 589 36.45 -22.21 -13.64
CA GLN A 589 35.57 -21.20 -14.26
C GLN A 589 36.13 -20.62 -15.58
N PHE A 590 37.46 -20.66 -15.79
CA PHE A 590 38.10 -19.90 -16.87
C PHE A 590 39.05 -20.71 -17.72
N SER A 591 39.19 -22.05 -17.53
CA SER A 591 39.98 -22.92 -18.37
C SER A 591 39.08 -23.79 -19.26
N ASP A 592 39.50 -24.00 -20.50
CA ASP A 592 38.86 -24.96 -21.39
C ASP A 592 39.26 -26.40 -21.03
N ALA A 593 38.71 -27.39 -21.75
CA ALA A 593 39.04 -28.82 -21.57
C ALA A 593 40.54 -29.14 -21.85
N SER A 594 41.29 -28.23 -22.44
CA SER A 594 42.75 -28.36 -22.72
C SER A 594 43.60 -27.65 -21.67
N GLY A 595 42.99 -26.97 -20.66
CA GLY A 595 43.68 -26.22 -19.61
C GLY A 595 44.18 -24.85 -20.05
N GLN A 596 43.75 -24.35 -21.22
CA GLN A 596 44.02 -22.98 -21.66
C GLN A 596 42.96 -22.01 -21.14
N PHE A 597 43.37 -20.80 -20.77
CA PHE A 597 42.45 -19.79 -20.27
C PHE A 597 41.49 -19.30 -21.38
N ILE A 598 40.21 -19.36 -21.12
CA ILE A 598 39.18 -18.74 -21.94
C ILE A 598 39.18 -17.23 -21.59
N SER A 599 39.36 -16.37 -22.59
CA SER A 599 39.44 -14.91 -22.45
C SER A 599 38.14 -14.25 -21.95
#